data_9aaba2d54c56880725ce768ee09b3166
#
_entry.id   9aaba2d54c56880725ce768ee09b3166
#
_cell.length_a   1.000
_cell.length_b   1.000
_cell.length_c   1.000
_cell.angle_alpha   90.00
_cell.angle_beta   90.00
_cell.angle_gamma   90.00
#
_symmetry.space_group_name_H-M   'P 1'
#
loop_
_entity.id
_entity.type
_entity.pdbx_description
1 polymer ?
#
loop_
_entity_poly.entity_id
_entity_poly.type
_entity_poly.pdbx_seq_one_letter_code
_entity_poly.pdbx_strand_id
1 'polypeptide(L)'
;SAQLNIGCVVGHDARIGDYVTMAQGVNIAGNVTIGNDATIFTGAIVLPGVTVGEGSIIGAGAVVVEDVAPHSTVVGVPAKPLA
;
A
#
# COMPACT_ATOMS: atom_id res chain seq x y z
N SER A 1 1.90 11.19 -10.99
CA SER A 1 0.53 10.68 -10.88
C SER A 1 0.52 9.22 -10.48
N ALA A 2 -0.54 8.80 -9.85
CA ALA A 2 -0.72 7.42 -9.41
C ALA A 2 -1.65 6.69 -10.37
N GLN A 3 -1.50 5.37 -10.48
CA GLN A 3 -2.42 4.51 -11.23
C GLN A 3 -3.19 3.63 -10.26
N LEU A 4 -4.50 3.80 -10.27
CA LEU A 4 -5.41 3.03 -9.41
C LEU A 4 -6.32 2.20 -10.30
N ASN A 5 -6.30 0.88 -10.12
CA ASN A 5 -7.13 -0.01 -10.89
C ASN A 5 -8.55 -0.14 -10.33
N ILE A 6 -9.38 -0.90 -11.05
CA ILE A 6 -10.78 -1.08 -10.70
C ILE A 6 -10.92 -1.69 -9.31
N GLY A 7 -11.88 -1.17 -8.53
CA GLY A 7 -12.18 -1.70 -7.21
C GLY A 7 -11.24 -1.22 -6.11
N CYS A 8 -10.33 -0.30 -6.41
CA CYS A 8 -9.52 0.30 -5.37
C CYS A 8 -10.36 1.24 -4.53
N VAL A 9 -10.18 1.17 -3.22
CA VAL A 9 -10.82 2.07 -2.26
C VAL A 9 -9.75 2.84 -1.54
N VAL A 10 -9.85 4.16 -1.57
CA VAL A 10 -8.90 5.03 -0.89
C VAL A 10 -9.67 5.86 0.14
N GLY A 11 -9.32 5.68 1.41
CA GLY A 11 -9.99 6.36 2.52
C GLY A 11 -9.71 7.85 2.54
N HIS A 12 -10.48 8.58 3.35
CA HIS A 12 -10.33 10.03 3.46
C HIS A 12 -8.98 10.37 4.11
N ASP A 13 -8.44 11.51 3.72
CA ASP A 13 -7.15 12.02 4.21
C ASP A 13 -5.96 11.08 3.90
N ALA A 14 -6.14 10.13 3.00
CA ALA A 14 -5.03 9.34 2.51
C ALA A 14 -4.18 10.17 1.55
N ARG A 15 -2.87 10.00 1.62
CA ARG A 15 -1.91 10.71 0.77
C ARG A 15 -1.20 9.69 -0.11
N ILE A 16 -1.40 9.81 -1.40
CA ILE A 16 -0.81 8.90 -2.38
C ILE A 16 0.27 9.66 -3.14
N GLY A 17 1.50 9.18 -3.06
CA GLY A 17 2.62 9.80 -3.76
C GLY A 17 2.55 9.63 -5.28
N ASP A 18 3.58 10.12 -5.96
CA ASP A 18 3.68 10.02 -7.41
C ASP A 18 4.13 8.63 -7.83
N TYR A 19 3.67 8.21 -9.01
CA TYR A 19 4.06 6.93 -9.62
C TYR A 19 3.72 5.71 -8.77
N VAL A 20 2.74 5.83 -7.89
CA VAL A 20 2.22 4.69 -7.14
C VAL A 20 1.34 3.84 -8.04
N THR A 21 1.52 2.53 -7.99
CA THR A 21 0.67 1.59 -8.73
C THR A 21 -0.13 0.75 -7.75
N MET A 22 -1.44 0.77 -7.90
CA MET A 22 -2.35 -0.07 -7.12
C MET A 22 -3.09 -1.01 -8.05
N ALA A 23 -2.91 -2.30 -7.85
CA ALA A 23 -3.63 -3.31 -8.61
C ALA A 23 -5.10 -3.39 -8.16
N GLN A 24 -5.87 -4.28 -8.76
CA GLN A 24 -7.30 -4.37 -8.49
C GLN A 24 -7.61 -4.71 -7.04
N GLY A 25 -8.67 -4.08 -6.51
CA GLY A 25 -9.21 -4.44 -5.20
C GLY A 25 -8.36 -4.03 -4.01
N VAL A 26 -7.38 -3.15 -4.20
CA VAL A 26 -6.58 -2.63 -3.09
C VAL A 26 -7.46 -1.72 -2.22
N ASN A 27 -7.34 -1.87 -0.91
CA ASN A 27 -8.09 -1.08 0.06
C ASN A 27 -7.14 -0.28 0.93
N ILE A 28 -7.16 1.02 0.77
CA ILE A 28 -6.34 1.96 1.55
C ILE A 28 -7.26 2.66 2.54
N ALA A 29 -7.02 2.45 3.82
CA ALA A 29 -7.83 3.07 4.87
C ALA A 29 -7.50 4.55 5.03
N GLY A 30 -8.24 5.24 5.87
CA GLY A 30 -8.05 6.66 6.10
C GLY A 30 -6.70 7.00 6.73
N ASN A 31 -6.19 8.18 6.46
CA ASN A 31 -4.94 8.69 7.03
C ASN A 31 -3.70 7.86 6.70
N VAL A 32 -3.76 7.06 5.66
CA VAL A 32 -2.60 6.31 5.17
C VAL A 32 -1.76 7.22 4.28
N THR A 33 -0.44 7.07 4.37
CA THR A 33 0.49 7.75 3.48
C THR A 33 1.23 6.71 2.66
N ILE A 34 1.15 6.81 1.34
CA ILE A 34 1.88 5.93 0.42
C ILE A 34 2.98 6.75 -0.25
N GLY A 35 4.22 6.35 -0.04
CA GLY A 35 5.37 7.03 -0.63
C GLY A 35 5.45 6.86 -2.14
N ASN A 36 6.28 7.69 -2.78
CA ASN A 36 6.45 7.65 -4.23
C ASN A 36 6.93 6.28 -4.70
N ASP A 37 6.54 5.89 -5.90
CA ASP A 37 7.02 4.66 -6.56
C ASP A 37 6.64 3.37 -5.84
N ALA A 38 5.71 3.39 -4.90
CA ALA A 38 5.25 2.18 -4.24
C ALA A 38 4.36 1.37 -5.18
N THR A 39 4.41 0.05 -5.04
CA THR A 39 3.56 -0.87 -5.80
C THR A 39 2.76 -1.72 -4.83
N ILE A 40 1.44 -1.72 -4.99
CA ILE A 40 0.54 -2.46 -4.11
C ILE A 40 -0.25 -3.44 -4.97
N PHE A 41 -0.03 -4.73 -4.73
CA PHE A 41 -0.61 -5.77 -5.54
C PHE A 41 -2.05 -6.09 -5.14
N THR A 42 -2.70 -6.92 -5.96
CA THR A 42 -4.13 -7.18 -5.90
C THR A 42 -4.62 -7.56 -4.50
N GLY A 43 -5.70 -6.91 -4.07
CA GLY A 43 -6.40 -7.28 -2.85
C GLY A 43 -5.71 -6.91 -1.55
N ALA A 44 -4.57 -6.23 -1.59
CA ALA A 44 -3.88 -5.82 -0.38
C ALA A 44 -4.71 -4.80 0.40
N ILE A 45 -4.54 -4.81 1.71
CA ILE A 45 -5.24 -3.91 2.62
C ILE A 45 -4.21 -3.18 3.47
N VAL A 46 -4.32 -1.86 3.54
CA VAL A 46 -3.47 -1.04 4.40
C VAL A 46 -4.33 -0.41 5.47
N LEU A 47 -4.03 -0.70 6.73
CA LEU A 47 -4.83 -0.25 7.87
C LEU A 47 -4.68 1.24 8.14
N PRO A 48 -5.63 1.85 8.90
CA PRO A 48 -5.61 3.30 9.14
C PRO A 48 -4.30 3.79 9.76
N GLY A 49 -3.83 4.93 9.29
CA GLY A 49 -2.67 5.61 9.85
C GLY A 49 -1.32 5.03 9.48
N VAL A 50 -1.27 3.98 8.66
CA VAL A 50 0.00 3.35 8.24
C VAL A 50 0.70 4.23 7.22
N THR A 51 2.03 4.28 7.30
CA THR A 51 2.89 4.91 6.30
C THR A 51 3.63 3.82 5.52
N VAL A 52 3.46 3.81 4.21
CA VAL A 52 4.20 2.92 3.32
C VAL A 52 5.33 3.72 2.67
N GLY A 53 6.57 3.31 2.94
CA GLY A 53 7.75 4.01 2.44
C GLY A 53 7.88 3.97 0.92
N GLU A 54 8.60 4.94 0.37
CA GLU A 54 8.79 5.02 -1.07
C GLU A 54 9.45 3.76 -1.63
N GLY A 55 9.09 3.42 -2.86
CA GLY A 55 9.67 2.28 -3.55
C GLY A 55 9.32 0.92 -2.96
N SER A 56 8.43 0.87 -1.97
CA SER A 56 8.04 -0.38 -1.33
C SER A 56 7.12 -1.20 -2.20
N ILE A 57 7.10 -2.51 -1.94
CA ILE A 57 6.21 -3.44 -2.64
C ILE A 57 5.35 -4.15 -1.60
N ILE A 58 4.04 -4.06 -1.78
CA ILE A 58 3.08 -4.76 -0.93
C ILE A 58 2.53 -5.93 -1.72
N GLY A 59 2.76 -7.14 -1.24
CA GLY A 59 2.35 -8.36 -1.94
C GLY A 59 0.84 -8.53 -2.02
N ALA A 60 0.38 -9.33 -2.97
CA ALA A 60 -1.05 -9.58 -3.18
C ALA A 60 -1.69 -10.16 -1.91
N GLY A 61 -2.86 -9.63 -1.54
CA GLY A 61 -3.60 -10.10 -0.37
C GLY A 61 -2.96 -9.77 0.98
N ALA A 62 -1.86 -9.03 1.01
CA ALA A 62 -1.21 -8.68 2.27
C ALA A 62 -2.08 -7.71 3.08
N VAL A 63 -2.02 -7.84 4.40
CA VAL A 63 -2.69 -6.90 5.31
C VAL A 63 -1.61 -6.16 6.09
N VAL A 64 -1.42 -4.90 5.75
CA VAL A 64 -0.36 -4.07 6.32
C VAL A 64 -0.86 -3.41 7.59
N VAL A 65 -0.31 -3.81 8.73
CA VAL A 65 -0.74 -3.34 10.05
C VAL A 65 0.27 -2.38 10.68
N GLU A 66 1.48 -2.29 10.14
CA GLU A 66 2.55 -1.44 10.66
C GLU A 66 3.19 -0.67 9.52
N ASP A 67 3.91 0.40 9.84
CA ASP A 67 4.62 1.18 8.84
C ASP A 67 5.61 0.30 8.08
N VAL A 68 5.74 0.58 6.80
CA VAL A 68 6.64 -0.15 5.90
C VAL A 68 7.83 0.74 5.57
N ALA A 69 9.03 0.26 5.85
CA ALA A 69 10.25 0.99 5.53
C ALA A 69 10.41 1.18 4.02
N PRO A 70 11.07 2.27 3.58
CA PRO A 70 11.31 2.48 2.15
C PRO A 70 12.04 1.28 1.52
N HIS A 71 11.71 1.01 0.26
CA HIS A 71 12.34 -0.03 -0.54
C HIS A 71 12.25 -1.44 0.07
N SER A 72 11.20 -1.69 0.85
CA SER A 72 10.94 -2.99 1.45
C SER A 72 9.86 -3.72 0.66
N THR A 73 9.92 -5.04 0.68
CA THR A 73 8.84 -5.89 0.17
C THR A 73 8.21 -6.60 1.35
N VAL A 74 6.90 -6.44 1.52
CA VAL A 74 6.17 -7.08 2.60
C VAL A 74 5.07 -7.96 2.04
N VAL A 75 4.84 -9.10 2.68
CA VAL A 75 3.86 -10.09 2.24
C VAL A 75 3.14 -10.69 3.44
N GLY A 76 1.95 -11.23 3.20
CA GLY A 76 1.24 -12.04 4.18
C GLY A 76 0.25 -11.27 5.05
N VAL A 77 -0.35 -11.99 5.99
CA VAL A 77 -1.33 -11.51 6.96
C VAL A 77 -0.91 -11.95 8.34
N PRO A 78 -0.42 -11.03 9.21
CA PRO A 78 -0.05 -9.65 8.91
C PRO A 78 1.16 -9.56 7.98
N ALA A 79 1.25 -8.48 7.23
CA ALA A 79 2.35 -8.30 6.29
C ALA A 79 3.68 -8.19 7.03
N LYS A 80 4.67 -8.94 6.56
CA LYS A 80 6.01 -8.96 7.12
C LYS A 80 7.04 -8.78 6.03
N PRO A 81 8.19 -8.17 6.33
CA PRO A 81 9.25 -8.05 5.34
C PRO A 81 9.66 -9.41 4.81
N LEU A 82 9.87 -9.45 3.50
CA LEU A 82 10.41 -10.63 2.85
C LEU A 82 11.91 -10.62 3.07
N ALA A 83 12.41 -11.63 3.77
CA ALA A 83 13.82 -11.68 4.17
C ALA A 83 14.74 -11.96 3.01
#